data_49a5b76a978389d432f7b14564592e3a
#
_entry.id   49a5b76a978389d432f7b14564592e3a
#
_cell.length_a   1.000
_cell.length_b   1.000
_cell.length_c   1.000
_cell.angle_alpha   90.00
_cell.angle_beta   90.00
_cell.angle_gamma   90.00
#
_symmetry.space_group_name_H-M   'P 1'
#
loop_
_entity.id
_entity.type
_entity.pdbx_description
1 polymer ?
#
loop_
_entity_poly.entity_id
_entity_poly.type
_entity_poly.pdbx_seq_one_letter_code
_entity_poly.pdbx_strand_id
1 'polypeptide(L)'
;MLFRSEKVPVKQTQTVEKSLEKKAEETAELIFKLRQKRVDIITGDTDATFSGEAMAATLAEIQRLEDEYMSMFIGKSVKDEQTMVFDVVPDASKQKHMYIAFRLSDVHGLLPANNMQGRPFVLELVADGEPIAPTAVSEAALATKGRVAYRKPVTVVAKVMDGQKVLMQARVPVYQLGKIMSFPLDVTLR
;
A
#
# COMPACT_ATOMS: atom_id res chain seq x y z
N MET A 1 44.63 41.52 -41.63
CA MET A 1 43.45 41.68 -40.77
C MET A 1 43.56 40.72 -39.59
N LEU A 2 43.95 41.23 -38.41
CA LEU A 2 44.20 40.44 -37.22
C LEU A 2 42.94 40.42 -36.36
N PHE A 3 42.32 39.24 -36.21
CA PHE A 3 41.20 39.07 -35.29
C PHE A 3 41.74 38.98 -33.85
N ARG A 4 41.43 40.01 -33.07
CA ARG A 4 41.72 40.06 -31.63
C ARG A 4 40.59 39.27 -30.90
N SER A 5 40.92 38.11 -30.39
CA SER A 5 40.04 37.31 -29.55
C SER A 5 39.96 37.97 -28.14
N GLU A 6 38.78 38.55 -27.83
CA GLU A 6 38.46 39.03 -26.50
C GLU A 6 38.12 37.83 -25.63
N LYS A 7 38.93 37.59 -24.59
CA LYS A 7 38.61 36.59 -23.55
C LYS A 7 37.55 37.13 -22.63
N VAL A 8 36.34 36.57 -22.76
CA VAL A 8 35.26 36.81 -21.78
C VAL A 8 35.66 36.18 -20.43
N PRO A 9 35.64 36.93 -19.32
CA PRO A 9 35.96 36.36 -18.02
C PRO A 9 34.86 35.38 -17.56
N VAL A 10 35.22 34.11 -17.52
CA VAL A 10 34.36 33.08 -16.91
C VAL A 10 34.36 33.31 -15.40
N LYS A 11 33.20 33.73 -14.85
CA LYS A 11 33.00 33.75 -13.39
C LYS A 11 33.07 32.34 -12.87
N GLN A 12 34.19 31.98 -12.23
CA GLN A 12 34.27 30.75 -11.45
C GLN A 12 33.44 30.93 -10.19
N THR A 13 32.31 30.26 -10.13
CA THR A 13 31.53 30.12 -8.92
C THR A 13 32.24 29.10 -8.03
N GLN A 14 32.98 29.53 -7.04
CA GLN A 14 33.52 28.64 -6.00
C GLN A 14 32.36 28.19 -5.11
N THR A 15 32.00 26.92 -5.23
CA THR A 15 31.09 26.28 -4.26
C THR A 15 31.87 26.01 -2.97
N VAL A 16 31.69 26.85 -1.97
CA VAL A 16 32.25 26.61 -0.64
C VAL A 16 31.39 25.56 0.04
N GLU A 17 31.91 24.36 0.29
CA GLU A 17 31.26 23.37 1.14
C GLU A 17 31.20 23.89 2.58
N LYS A 18 29.99 24.20 3.06
CA LYS A 18 29.75 24.56 4.45
C LYS A 18 29.74 23.29 5.32
N SER A 19 30.32 23.36 6.51
CA SER A 19 30.20 22.28 7.48
C SER A 19 28.75 21.98 7.84
N LEU A 20 28.43 20.75 8.24
CA LEU A 20 27.07 20.36 8.69
C LEU A 20 26.58 21.22 9.84
N GLU A 21 27.46 21.57 10.78
CA GLU A 21 27.15 22.45 11.91
C GLU A 21 26.68 23.83 11.45
N LYS A 22 27.40 24.44 10.51
CA LYS A 22 27.04 25.74 9.97
C LYS A 22 25.73 25.72 9.18
N LYS A 23 25.45 24.63 8.44
CA LYS A 23 24.17 24.43 7.77
C LYS A 23 23.02 24.28 8.77
N ALA A 24 23.26 23.56 9.87
CA ALA A 24 22.26 23.39 10.95
C ALA A 24 21.96 24.74 11.64
N GLU A 25 23.00 25.52 11.94
CA GLU A 25 22.86 26.84 12.56
C GLU A 25 22.04 27.78 11.66
N GLU A 26 22.39 27.91 10.38
CA GLU A 26 21.67 28.73 9.42
C GLU A 26 20.19 28.28 9.26
N THR A 27 19.94 26.96 9.27
CA THR A 27 18.58 26.42 9.18
C THR A 27 17.78 26.72 10.44
N ALA A 28 18.38 26.60 11.62
CA ALA A 28 17.74 26.97 12.88
C ALA A 28 17.37 28.46 12.92
N GLU A 29 18.29 29.35 12.48
CA GLU A 29 17.99 30.78 12.36
C GLU A 29 16.81 31.06 11.41
N LEU A 30 16.71 30.34 10.29
CA LEU A 30 15.57 30.48 9.36
C LEU A 30 14.26 30.08 10.04
N ILE A 31 14.23 28.98 10.80
CA ILE A 31 13.04 28.56 11.55
C ILE A 31 12.62 29.66 12.55
N PHE A 32 13.56 30.24 13.32
CA PHE A 32 13.23 31.31 14.23
C PHE A 32 12.72 32.55 13.50
N LYS A 33 13.30 32.92 12.37
CA LYS A 33 12.83 34.05 11.54
C LYS A 33 11.41 33.80 11.01
N LEU A 34 11.09 32.59 10.56
CA LEU A 34 9.74 32.23 10.11
C LEU A 34 8.71 32.33 11.25
N ARG A 35 9.06 31.83 12.44
CA ARG A 35 8.22 31.96 13.65
C ARG A 35 7.97 33.41 14.03
N GLN A 36 9.01 34.24 14.02
CA GLN A 36 8.87 35.65 14.29
C GLN A 36 7.94 36.33 13.27
N LYS A 37 8.15 36.11 11.98
CA LYS A 37 7.31 36.65 10.92
C LYS A 37 5.85 36.19 11.01
N ARG A 38 5.61 34.98 11.45
CA ARG A 38 4.26 34.48 11.73
C ARG A 38 3.59 35.27 12.85
N VAL A 39 4.33 35.54 13.92
CA VAL A 39 3.84 36.39 15.06
C VAL A 39 3.56 37.79 14.56
N ASP A 40 4.50 38.42 13.84
CA ASP A 40 4.37 39.78 13.29
C ASP A 40 3.09 39.94 12.46
N ILE A 41 2.80 38.94 11.58
CA ILE A 41 1.60 38.94 10.74
C ILE A 41 0.33 38.82 11.59
N ILE A 42 0.31 37.91 12.57
CA ILE A 42 -0.86 37.67 13.43
C ILE A 42 -1.15 38.88 14.33
N THR A 43 -0.10 39.56 14.85
CA THR A 43 -0.22 40.74 15.72
C THR A 43 -0.44 42.02 14.95
N GLY A 44 -0.31 41.99 13.61
CA GLY A 44 -0.40 43.20 12.77
C GLY A 44 0.84 44.09 12.80
N ASP A 45 1.96 43.59 13.31
CA ASP A 45 3.25 44.29 13.36
C ASP A 45 4.00 44.08 12.04
N THR A 46 3.37 44.49 10.93
CA THR A 46 3.91 44.41 9.57
C THR A 46 3.56 45.65 8.78
N ASP A 47 4.46 46.09 7.90
CA ASP A 47 4.23 47.20 6.97
C ASP A 47 3.22 46.86 5.84
N ALA A 48 2.83 45.58 5.72
CA ALA A 48 1.93 45.10 4.68
C ALA A 48 0.52 44.83 5.22
N THR A 49 -0.48 45.37 4.52
CA THR A 49 -1.88 45.07 4.81
C THR A 49 -2.30 43.83 4.01
N PHE A 50 -2.67 42.77 4.71
CA PHE A 50 -3.14 41.52 4.06
C PHE A 50 -4.67 41.49 4.05
N SER A 51 -5.27 41.05 2.94
CA SER A 51 -6.66 40.59 2.96
C SER A 51 -6.74 39.29 3.74
N GLY A 52 -7.92 38.94 4.28
CA GLY A 52 -8.07 37.70 5.07
C GLY A 52 -7.61 36.44 4.32
N GLU A 53 -7.87 36.36 3.03
CA GLU A 53 -7.44 35.23 2.16
C GLU A 53 -5.91 35.24 1.94
N ALA A 54 -5.34 36.40 1.62
CA ALA A 54 -3.89 36.53 1.47
C ALA A 54 -3.14 36.24 2.77
N MET A 55 -3.68 36.65 3.91
CA MET A 55 -3.14 36.33 5.22
C MET A 55 -3.13 34.83 5.48
N ALA A 56 -4.25 34.16 5.23
CA ALA A 56 -4.34 32.71 5.40
C ALA A 56 -3.35 31.96 4.51
N ALA A 57 -3.21 32.34 3.23
CA ALA A 57 -2.25 31.77 2.29
C ALA A 57 -0.79 31.99 2.76
N THR A 58 -0.47 33.19 3.23
CA THR A 58 0.87 33.52 3.75
C THR A 58 1.21 32.71 5.00
N LEU A 59 0.28 32.57 5.96
CA LEU A 59 0.48 31.77 7.16
C LEU A 59 0.64 30.27 6.84
N ALA A 60 -0.12 29.77 5.85
CA ALA A 60 0.02 28.38 5.39
C ALA A 60 1.38 28.13 4.75
N GLU A 61 1.90 29.07 3.96
CA GLU A 61 3.22 28.93 3.34
C GLU A 61 4.35 29.02 4.39
N ILE A 62 4.24 29.91 5.38
CA ILE A 62 5.19 29.96 6.51
C ILE A 62 5.20 28.62 7.24
N GLN A 63 4.03 28.04 7.53
CA GLN A 63 3.95 26.73 8.18
C GLN A 63 4.60 25.64 7.35
N ARG A 64 4.34 25.61 6.04
CA ARG A 64 4.95 24.64 5.11
C ARG A 64 6.48 24.71 5.13
N LEU A 65 7.04 25.93 5.08
CA LEU A 65 8.48 26.16 5.12
C LEU A 65 9.07 25.78 6.49
N GLU A 66 8.38 26.10 7.57
CA GLU A 66 8.80 25.71 8.92
C GLU A 66 8.88 24.19 9.05
N ASP A 67 7.85 23.45 8.60
CA ASP A 67 7.81 21.99 8.63
C ASP A 67 8.92 21.38 7.76
N GLU A 68 9.20 21.98 6.60
CA GLU A 68 10.27 21.55 5.71
C GLU A 68 11.65 21.68 6.38
N TYR A 69 11.96 22.84 6.98
CA TYR A 69 13.23 23.05 7.67
C TYR A 69 13.33 22.23 8.96
N MET A 70 12.25 22.11 9.73
CA MET A 70 12.21 21.23 10.91
C MET A 70 12.49 19.78 10.55
N SER A 71 12.04 19.32 9.39
CA SER A 71 12.28 17.94 8.93
C SER A 71 13.75 17.62 8.72
N MET A 72 14.62 18.60 8.55
CA MET A 72 16.07 18.40 8.46
C MET A 72 16.69 17.96 9.80
N PHE A 73 16.07 18.34 10.92
CA PHE A 73 16.52 17.98 12.27
C PHE A 73 15.87 16.69 12.79
N ILE A 74 14.55 16.54 12.58
CA ILE A 74 13.77 15.42 13.14
C ILE A 74 13.47 14.31 12.14
N GLY A 75 13.82 14.52 10.86
CA GLY A 75 13.49 13.61 9.77
C GLY A 75 12.05 13.75 9.29
N LYS A 76 11.75 13.10 8.17
CA LYS A 76 10.38 12.98 7.64
C LYS A 76 9.90 11.55 7.84
N SER A 77 8.73 11.40 8.48
CA SER A 77 8.02 10.13 8.45
C SER A 77 7.18 10.09 7.18
N VAL A 78 7.60 9.26 6.23
CA VAL A 78 6.81 8.99 5.02
C VAL A 78 5.99 7.73 5.28
N LYS A 79 4.67 7.85 5.23
CA LYS A 79 3.79 6.68 5.19
C LYS A 79 3.65 6.26 3.74
N ASP A 80 4.24 5.13 3.40
CA ASP A 80 4.05 4.48 2.12
C ASP A 80 3.00 3.37 2.28
N GLU A 81 1.90 3.46 1.54
CA GLU A 81 0.87 2.44 1.52
C GLU A 81 1.10 1.53 0.33
N GLN A 82 1.55 0.31 0.61
CA GLN A 82 1.71 -0.71 -0.41
C GLN A 82 0.51 -1.65 -0.40
N THR A 83 -0.15 -1.78 -1.54
CA THR A 83 -1.20 -2.78 -1.76
C THR A 83 -0.63 -3.92 -2.57
N MET A 84 -0.73 -5.14 -2.04
CA MET A 84 -0.33 -6.36 -2.73
C MET A 84 -1.51 -7.33 -2.80
N VAL A 85 -1.62 -8.06 -3.91
CA VAL A 85 -2.62 -9.10 -4.12
C VAL A 85 -1.93 -10.45 -4.04
N PHE A 86 -2.50 -11.37 -3.27
CA PHE A 86 -2.02 -12.73 -3.11
C PHE A 86 -3.11 -13.72 -3.49
N ASP A 87 -2.81 -14.61 -4.41
CA ASP A 87 -3.73 -15.66 -4.84
C ASP A 87 -3.53 -16.91 -3.99
N VAL A 88 -4.64 -17.42 -3.46
CA VAL A 88 -4.67 -18.71 -2.76
C VAL A 88 -5.64 -19.62 -3.49
N VAL A 89 -5.13 -20.71 -4.05
CA VAL A 89 -5.94 -21.72 -4.72
C VAL A 89 -6.20 -22.87 -3.72
N PRO A 90 -7.45 -23.05 -3.25
CA PRO A 90 -7.77 -24.12 -2.33
C PRO A 90 -7.70 -25.48 -3.02
N ASP A 91 -7.11 -26.46 -2.32
CA ASP A 91 -7.02 -27.84 -2.76
C ASP A 91 -8.15 -28.66 -2.12
N ALA A 92 -9.09 -29.13 -2.97
CA ALA A 92 -10.26 -29.90 -2.53
C ALA A 92 -9.91 -31.26 -1.92
N SER A 93 -8.69 -31.79 -2.16
CA SER A 93 -8.25 -33.07 -1.59
C SER A 93 -7.84 -32.97 -0.11
N LYS A 94 -7.58 -31.77 0.40
CA LYS A 94 -7.16 -31.57 1.79
C LYS A 94 -8.33 -31.62 2.75
N GLN A 95 -8.12 -32.28 3.87
CA GLN A 95 -9.11 -32.32 4.97
C GLN A 95 -9.19 -30.99 5.74
N LYS A 96 -8.07 -30.27 5.85
CA LYS A 96 -8.00 -28.96 6.48
C LYS A 96 -7.62 -27.92 5.44
N HIS A 97 -8.46 -26.92 5.31
CA HIS A 97 -8.27 -25.84 4.36
C HIS A 97 -7.59 -24.66 5.04
N MET A 98 -6.34 -24.85 5.41
CA MET A 98 -5.45 -23.83 5.97
C MET A 98 -4.29 -23.60 5.01
N TYR A 99 -4.09 -22.36 4.62
CA TYR A 99 -3.12 -21.94 3.62
C TYR A 99 -2.32 -20.76 4.14
N ILE A 100 -1.02 -20.72 3.88
CA ILE A 100 -0.25 -19.50 4.10
C ILE A 100 -0.63 -18.54 2.97
N ALA A 101 -1.35 -17.47 3.29
CA ALA A 101 -1.78 -16.50 2.30
C ALA A 101 -0.61 -15.58 1.88
N PHE A 102 0.09 -15.06 2.87
CA PHE A 102 1.27 -14.21 2.71
C PHE A 102 2.12 -14.26 3.96
N ARG A 103 3.26 -13.58 3.93
CA ARG A 103 4.12 -13.38 5.09
C ARG A 103 4.40 -11.91 5.33
N LEU A 104 4.69 -11.53 6.56
CA LEU A 104 5.03 -10.17 6.94
C LEU A 104 6.39 -10.15 7.62
N SER A 105 7.26 -9.32 7.11
CA SER A 105 8.58 -9.03 7.68
C SER A 105 8.63 -7.60 8.18
N ASP A 106 9.21 -7.38 9.36
CA ASP A 106 9.37 -6.02 9.90
C ASP A 106 10.36 -5.18 9.07
N VAL A 107 11.23 -5.84 8.28
CA VAL A 107 12.24 -5.18 7.44
C VAL A 107 11.75 -5.01 6.00
N HIS A 108 11.11 -6.05 5.45
CA HIS A 108 10.77 -6.11 4.01
C HIS A 108 9.27 -5.92 3.74
N GLY A 109 8.44 -5.74 4.77
CA GLY A 109 7.00 -5.59 4.61
C GLY A 109 6.30 -6.89 4.18
N LEU A 110 5.34 -6.79 3.27
CA LEU A 110 4.56 -7.92 2.75
C LEU A 110 5.40 -8.78 1.81
N LEU A 111 5.36 -10.09 2.03
CA LEU A 111 6.12 -11.09 1.29
C LEU A 111 5.20 -12.23 0.81
N PRO A 112 5.49 -12.86 -0.33
CA PRO A 112 4.74 -14.02 -0.80
C PRO A 112 4.87 -15.22 0.15
N ALA A 113 3.92 -16.14 0.10
CA ALA A 113 3.82 -17.28 1.02
C ALA A 113 5.07 -18.17 1.08
N ASN A 114 5.83 -18.27 0.00
CA ASN A 114 7.05 -19.08 -0.13
C ASN A 114 8.31 -18.40 0.43
N ASN A 115 8.25 -17.11 0.78
CA ASN A 115 9.40 -16.40 1.34
C ASN A 115 9.47 -16.61 2.86
N MET A 116 10.49 -17.32 3.36
CA MET A 116 10.64 -17.69 4.76
C MET A 116 11.13 -16.56 5.69
N GLN A 117 11.41 -15.38 5.17
CA GLN A 117 11.96 -14.24 5.95
C GLN A 117 10.90 -13.48 6.77
N GLY A 118 9.60 -13.84 6.63
CA GLY A 118 8.52 -13.21 7.35
C GLY A 118 7.66 -14.21 8.13
N ARG A 119 6.95 -13.70 9.15
CA ARG A 119 5.96 -14.50 9.88
C ARG A 119 4.75 -14.80 8.98
N PRO A 120 4.19 -16.02 9.04
CA PRO A 120 3.09 -16.42 8.16
C PRO A 120 1.75 -15.84 8.61
N PHE A 121 0.97 -15.37 7.65
CA PHE A 121 -0.45 -15.09 7.80
C PHE A 121 -1.24 -16.20 7.14
N VAL A 122 -2.14 -16.83 7.91
CA VAL A 122 -2.86 -18.02 7.50
C VAL A 122 -4.27 -17.66 7.08
N LEU A 123 -4.68 -18.16 5.90
CA LEU A 123 -6.07 -18.18 5.45
C LEU A 123 -6.67 -19.53 5.84
N GLU A 124 -7.64 -19.53 6.75
CA GLU A 124 -8.47 -20.69 7.09
C GLU A 124 -9.81 -20.58 6.36
N LEU A 125 -10.24 -21.66 5.70
CA LEU A 125 -11.53 -21.77 5.05
C LEU A 125 -12.37 -22.81 5.79
N VAL A 126 -13.45 -22.38 6.42
CA VAL A 126 -14.37 -23.26 7.18
C VAL A 126 -15.69 -23.31 6.43
N ALA A 127 -16.21 -24.51 6.21
CA ALA A 127 -17.52 -24.69 5.58
C ALA A 127 -18.62 -23.97 6.37
N ASP A 128 -19.47 -23.23 5.67
CA ASP A 128 -20.65 -22.57 6.23
C ASP A 128 -21.89 -23.35 5.82
N GLY A 129 -22.23 -24.38 6.60
CA GLY A 129 -23.39 -25.25 6.41
C GLY A 129 -23.07 -26.58 5.69
N GLU A 130 -22.91 -26.61 4.36
CA GLU A 130 -22.59 -27.87 3.65
C GLU A 130 -21.11 -28.25 3.84
N PRO A 131 -20.80 -29.52 4.17
CA PRO A 131 -19.42 -29.96 4.31
C PRO A 131 -18.69 -29.89 2.97
N ILE A 132 -17.44 -29.48 3.03
CA ILE A 132 -16.53 -29.54 1.88
C ILE A 132 -16.28 -31.02 1.58
N ALA A 133 -16.89 -31.52 0.52
CA ALA A 133 -16.69 -32.89 0.09
C ALA A 133 -15.44 -32.98 -0.80
N PRO A 134 -14.50 -33.90 -0.55
CA PRO A 134 -13.43 -34.18 -1.49
C PRO A 134 -14.06 -34.68 -2.80
N THR A 135 -13.98 -33.87 -3.83
CA THR A 135 -14.60 -34.18 -5.12
C THR A 135 -13.57 -34.88 -6.02
N ALA A 136 -13.43 -36.17 -5.85
CA ALA A 136 -12.88 -37.00 -6.91
C ALA A 136 -13.96 -37.13 -7.98
N VAL A 137 -13.88 -36.26 -9.02
CA VAL A 137 -14.75 -36.45 -10.18
C VAL A 137 -14.11 -37.46 -11.08
N SER A 138 -14.79 -38.60 -11.31
CA SER A 138 -14.37 -39.50 -12.35
C SER A 138 -14.56 -38.79 -13.71
N GLU A 139 -13.55 -38.81 -14.59
CA GLU A 139 -13.66 -38.30 -15.96
C GLU A 139 -14.86 -38.88 -16.71
N ALA A 140 -15.27 -40.09 -16.37
CA ALA A 140 -16.47 -40.74 -16.88
C ALA A 140 -17.77 -39.97 -16.59
N ALA A 141 -17.86 -39.26 -15.45
CA ALA A 141 -19.04 -38.44 -15.12
C ALA A 141 -19.09 -37.14 -15.93
N LEU A 142 -17.95 -36.67 -16.43
CA LEU A 142 -17.83 -35.45 -17.25
C LEU A 142 -18.07 -35.73 -18.75
N ALA A 143 -17.87 -36.97 -19.18
CA ALA A 143 -17.85 -37.36 -20.62
C ALA A 143 -19.23 -37.75 -21.18
N THR A 144 -20.34 -37.58 -20.47
CA THR A 144 -21.67 -37.96 -20.96
C THR A 144 -22.13 -37.00 -22.05
N LYS A 145 -22.33 -37.46 -23.27
CA LYS A 145 -22.87 -36.67 -24.41
C LYS A 145 -24.18 -35.98 -24.02
N GLY A 146 -24.32 -34.70 -24.38
CA GLY A 146 -25.53 -33.91 -24.11
C GLY A 146 -25.67 -33.38 -22.69
N ARG A 147 -24.61 -33.33 -21.91
CA ARG A 147 -24.59 -32.74 -20.57
C ARG A 147 -23.45 -31.76 -20.42
N VAL A 148 -23.69 -30.67 -19.66
CA VAL A 148 -22.66 -29.72 -19.27
C VAL A 148 -22.34 -29.94 -17.79
N ALA A 149 -21.07 -30.13 -17.51
CA ALA A 149 -20.59 -30.20 -16.14
C ALA A 149 -20.30 -28.76 -15.62
N TYR A 150 -20.77 -28.46 -14.46
CA TYR A 150 -20.46 -27.19 -13.78
C TYR A 150 -20.14 -27.43 -12.30
N ARG A 151 -19.40 -26.53 -11.70
CA ARG A 151 -19.05 -26.62 -10.31
C ARG A 151 -19.92 -25.66 -9.50
N LYS A 152 -20.80 -26.21 -8.61
CA LYS A 152 -21.59 -25.41 -7.67
C LYS A 152 -20.64 -24.96 -6.55
N PRO A 153 -20.47 -23.65 -6.29
CA PRO A 153 -19.58 -23.19 -5.23
C PRO A 153 -20.12 -23.61 -3.84
N VAL A 154 -19.22 -23.80 -2.91
CA VAL A 154 -19.56 -23.94 -1.50
C VAL A 154 -19.30 -22.59 -0.81
N THR A 155 -20.21 -22.17 0.06
CA THR A 155 -19.99 -20.99 0.89
C THR A 155 -19.11 -21.38 2.06
N VAL A 156 -18.03 -20.62 2.24
CA VAL A 156 -17.08 -20.82 3.35
C VAL A 156 -16.92 -19.52 4.13
N VAL A 157 -16.61 -19.66 5.40
CA VAL A 157 -16.10 -18.56 6.22
C VAL A 157 -14.59 -18.54 6.04
N ALA A 158 -14.10 -17.53 5.36
CA ALA A 158 -12.67 -17.27 5.18
C ALA A 158 -12.17 -16.41 6.34
N LYS A 159 -11.15 -16.89 7.06
CA LYS A 159 -10.53 -16.16 8.17
C LYS A 159 -9.06 -15.94 7.87
N VAL A 160 -8.60 -14.70 7.96
CA VAL A 160 -7.18 -14.36 7.92
C VAL A 160 -6.68 -14.24 9.34
N MET A 161 -5.63 -15.00 9.66
CA MET A 161 -5.11 -15.12 11.02
C MET A 161 -3.62 -14.77 11.09
N ASP A 162 -3.25 -14.10 12.19
CA ASP A 162 -1.86 -13.90 12.64
C ASP A 162 -1.65 -14.78 13.89
N GLY A 163 -1.04 -15.93 13.72
CA GLY A 163 -1.00 -16.97 14.76
C GLY A 163 -2.41 -17.44 15.14
N GLN A 164 -2.83 -17.17 16.37
CA GLN A 164 -4.17 -17.51 16.86
C GLN A 164 -5.18 -16.37 16.74
N LYS A 165 -4.73 -15.17 16.39
CA LYS A 165 -5.57 -13.97 16.30
C LYS A 165 -6.24 -13.89 14.94
N VAL A 166 -7.57 -13.86 14.91
CA VAL A 166 -8.35 -13.57 13.69
C VAL A 166 -8.29 -12.07 13.43
N LEU A 167 -7.75 -11.68 12.27
CA LEU A 167 -7.66 -10.29 11.83
C LEU A 167 -8.87 -9.86 11.00
N MET A 168 -9.33 -10.77 10.13
CA MET A 168 -10.45 -10.54 9.24
C MET A 168 -11.19 -11.85 9.01
N GLN A 169 -12.51 -11.76 8.85
CA GLN A 169 -13.31 -12.88 8.39
C GLN A 169 -14.39 -12.40 7.41
N ALA A 170 -14.68 -13.23 6.41
CA ALA A 170 -15.72 -12.96 5.43
C ALA A 170 -16.35 -14.28 4.95
N ARG A 171 -17.63 -14.23 4.53
CA ARG A 171 -18.28 -15.32 3.83
C ARG A 171 -18.03 -15.18 2.33
N VAL A 172 -17.48 -16.20 1.73
CA VAL A 172 -17.13 -16.19 0.30
C VAL A 172 -17.54 -17.48 -0.38
N PRO A 173 -18.05 -17.43 -1.63
CA PRO A 173 -18.28 -18.61 -2.42
C PRO A 173 -16.96 -19.09 -3.03
N VAL A 174 -16.63 -20.37 -2.83
CA VAL A 174 -15.39 -20.98 -3.35
C VAL A 174 -15.75 -22.14 -4.29
N TYR A 175 -15.46 -21.94 -5.58
CA TYR A 175 -15.77 -22.92 -6.61
C TYR A 175 -14.88 -24.17 -6.52
N GLN A 176 -13.60 -24.00 -6.19
CA GLN A 176 -12.64 -25.11 -6.11
C GLN A 176 -13.02 -26.17 -5.07
N LEU A 177 -13.72 -25.77 -4.02
CA LEU A 177 -14.19 -26.64 -2.95
C LEU A 177 -15.62 -27.14 -3.16
N GLY A 178 -16.25 -26.72 -4.24
CA GLY A 178 -17.63 -27.07 -4.55
C GLY A 178 -17.82 -28.39 -5.26
N LYS A 179 -19.05 -28.92 -5.23
CA LYS A 179 -19.43 -30.15 -5.90
C LYS A 179 -19.55 -29.94 -7.40
N ILE A 180 -19.08 -30.92 -8.19
CA ILE A 180 -19.36 -30.95 -9.62
C ILE A 180 -20.76 -31.53 -9.84
N MET A 181 -21.55 -30.83 -10.60
CA MET A 181 -22.89 -31.20 -11.01
C MET A 181 -22.97 -31.23 -12.52
N SER A 182 -23.84 -32.07 -13.06
CA SER A 182 -24.07 -32.15 -14.50
C SER A 182 -25.49 -31.72 -14.83
N PHE A 183 -25.65 -30.95 -15.89
CA PHE A 183 -26.90 -30.42 -16.37
C PHE A 183 -27.16 -30.93 -17.79
N PRO A 184 -28.37 -31.49 -18.12
CA PRO A 184 -28.70 -31.90 -19.48
C PRO A 184 -28.84 -30.68 -20.38
N LEU A 185 -28.35 -30.75 -21.62
CA LEU A 185 -28.46 -29.69 -22.63
C LEU A 185 -29.86 -29.63 -23.30
N ASP A 186 -30.78 -30.53 -22.98
CA ASP A 186 -32.13 -30.53 -23.51
C ASP A 186 -33.07 -29.46 -22.88
N VAL A 187 -32.53 -28.26 -22.71
CA VAL A 187 -33.37 -27.11 -22.40
C VAL A 187 -33.75 -26.45 -23.71
N THR A 188 -34.87 -26.86 -24.27
CA THR A 188 -35.58 -26.08 -25.28
C THR A 188 -35.88 -24.72 -24.65
N LEU A 189 -35.07 -23.70 -25.01
CA LEU A 189 -35.41 -22.30 -24.70
C LEU A 189 -36.72 -22.00 -25.43
N ARG A 190 -37.81 -21.95 -24.69
CA ARG A 190 -39.10 -21.34 -25.12
C ARG A 190 -39.06 -19.86 -24.85
#